data_881d20abe956d0389866e838a06726a0
#
_entry.id   881d20abe956d0389866e838a06726a0
#
_cell.length_a   1.000
_cell.length_b   1.000
_cell.length_c   1.000
_cell.angle_alpha   90.00
_cell.angle_beta   90.00
_cell.angle_gamma   90.00
#
_symmetry.space_group_name_H-M   'P 1'
#
loop_
_entity.id
_entity.type
_entity.pdbx_description
1 polymer ?
#
loop_
_entity_poly.entity_id
_entity_poly.type
_entity_poly.pdbx_seq_one_letter_code
_entity_poly.pdbx_strand_id
1 'polypeptide(L)'
;LREMQMGQGICMLQYGNVSRVGLIAASTDPDGPEVESIDREFFQFVGMSSFMRFCHLVTMDPDIPVQLSGREQDVLYWMAQGRSNSAIADVLGIRQDTVNTYVKRIFAKLEVFDRTSAVMKGVRQGMVIVSDPISELVADQMRAKHRRDG
;
A
#
# COMPACT_ATOMS: atom_id res chain seq x y z
N LEU A 1 -19.40 -25.39 9.10
CA LEU A 1 -20.12 -24.28 9.75
C LEU A 1 -21.07 -24.79 10.85
N ARG A 2 -21.83 -25.89 10.63
CA ARG A 2 -22.73 -26.47 11.65
C ARG A 2 -21.99 -26.96 12.91
N GLU A 3 -20.77 -27.46 12.77
CA GLU A 3 -19.95 -27.88 13.93
C GLU A 3 -19.49 -26.71 14.79
N MET A 4 -19.45 -25.50 14.23
CA MET A 4 -19.07 -24.29 14.95
C MET A 4 -20.28 -23.50 15.48
N GLN A 5 -21.49 -24.04 15.38
CA GLN A 5 -22.75 -23.36 15.75
C GLN A 5 -22.89 -21.98 15.08
N MET A 6 -22.42 -21.85 13.85
CA MET A 6 -22.52 -20.62 13.08
C MET A 6 -23.67 -20.72 12.09
N GLY A 7 -24.52 -19.73 12.06
CA GLY A 7 -25.60 -19.57 11.10
C GLY A 7 -25.10 -19.07 9.75
N GLN A 8 -25.84 -18.17 9.16
CA GLN A 8 -25.44 -17.47 7.93
C GLN A 8 -24.33 -16.49 8.24
N GLY A 9 -23.49 -16.19 7.26
CA GLY A 9 -22.37 -15.26 7.43
C GLY A 9 -22.13 -14.39 6.21
N ILE A 10 -21.61 -13.21 6.45
CA ILE A 10 -21.10 -12.30 5.44
C ILE A 10 -19.60 -12.16 5.62
N CYS A 11 -18.85 -12.23 4.54
CA CYS A 11 -17.43 -11.94 4.56
C CYS A 11 -17.05 -10.93 3.48
N MET A 12 -16.08 -10.09 3.79
CA MET A 12 -15.56 -9.08 2.89
C MET A 12 -14.04 -9.09 2.88
N LEU A 13 -13.47 -9.04 1.68
CA LEU A 13 -12.04 -8.79 1.50
C LEU A 13 -11.78 -7.30 1.67
N GLN A 14 -10.76 -6.98 2.46
CA GLN A 14 -10.28 -5.63 2.69
C GLN A 14 -8.86 -5.50 2.16
N TYR A 15 -8.61 -4.43 1.44
CA TYR A 15 -7.29 -4.10 0.92
C TYR A 15 -6.71 -2.95 1.72
N GLY A 16 -5.60 -3.19 2.38
CA GLY A 16 -4.87 -2.18 3.15
C GLY A 16 -3.67 -1.63 2.40
N ASN A 17 -2.95 -0.75 3.04
CA ASN A 17 -1.70 -0.25 2.52
C ASN A 17 -0.67 -1.38 2.39
N VAL A 18 0.23 -1.28 1.41
CA VAL A 18 1.41 -2.15 1.28
C VAL A 18 1.05 -3.63 1.08
N SER A 19 0.21 -3.91 0.08
CA SER A 19 -0.16 -5.29 -0.30
C SER A 19 -0.74 -6.15 0.84
N ARG A 20 -1.32 -5.52 1.85
CA ARG A 20 -2.02 -6.21 2.92
C ARG A 20 -3.45 -6.50 2.51
N VAL A 21 -3.83 -7.75 2.69
CA VAL A 21 -5.20 -8.20 2.47
C VAL A 21 -5.72 -8.76 3.79
N GLY A 22 -6.91 -8.34 4.16
CA GLY A 22 -7.63 -8.87 5.31
C GLY A 22 -8.98 -9.43 4.90
N LEU A 23 -9.43 -10.41 5.64
CA LEU A 23 -10.77 -10.93 5.55
C LEU A 23 -11.52 -10.55 6.84
N ILE A 24 -12.62 -9.83 6.70
CA ILE A 24 -13.51 -9.53 7.80
C ILE A 24 -14.77 -10.35 7.58
N ALA A 25 -15.13 -11.14 8.57
CA ALA A 25 -16.32 -11.98 8.53
C ALA A 25 -17.18 -11.69 9.76
N ALA A 26 -18.47 -11.70 9.56
CA ALA A 26 -19.49 -11.74 10.62
C ALA A 26 -20.43 -12.89 10.35
N SER A 27 -20.85 -13.57 11.39
CA SER A 27 -21.86 -14.63 11.31
C SER A 27 -22.96 -14.35 12.32
N THR A 28 -24.17 -14.78 11.98
CA THR A 28 -25.31 -14.78 12.89
C THR A 28 -25.31 -16.09 13.68
N ASP A 29 -26.05 -16.09 14.78
CA ASP A 29 -26.44 -17.33 15.45
C ASP A 29 -27.27 -18.21 14.47
N PRO A 30 -27.26 -19.55 14.57
CA PRO A 30 -28.10 -20.43 13.75
C PRO A 30 -29.59 -20.08 13.75
N ASP A 31 -30.08 -19.62 14.89
CA ASP A 31 -31.49 -19.20 15.09
C ASP A 31 -31.65 -17.66 15.07
N GLY A 32 -30.59 -16.95 14.67
CA GLY A 32 -30.56 -15.49 14.65
C GLY A 32 -31.15 -14.88 13.38
N PRO A 33 -31.10 -13.53 13.27
CA PRO A 33 -31.65 -12.83 12.10
C PRO A 33 -30.90 -13.21 10.82
N GLU A 34 -31.63 -13.17 9.70
CA GLU A 34 -31.02 -13.43 8.38
C GLU A 34 -29.96 -12.40 8.03
N VAL A 35 -28.93 -12.84 7.30
CA VAL A 35 -27.81 -11.98 6.86
C VAL A 35 -28.29 -10.80 6.00
N GLU A 36 -29.43 -10.94 5.33
CA GLU A 36 -30.04 -9.87 4.54
C GLU A 36 -30.51 -8.67 5.38
N SER A 37 -30.72 -8.87 6.69
CA SER A 37 -31.03 -7.79 7.63
C SER A 37 -29.79 -6.96 8.04
N ILE A 38 -28.58 -7.42 7.71
CA ILE A 38 -27.36 -6.71 8.02
C ILE A 38 -27.19 -5.55 7.03
N ASP A 39 -27.05 -4.35 7.57
CA ASP A 39 -26.65 -3.18 6.77
C ASP A 39 -25.24 -3.39 6.21
N ARG A 40 -25.19 -3.76 4.92
CA ARG A 40 -23.95 -4.08 4.22
C ARG A 40 -23.02 -2.87 4.11
N GLU A 41 -23.58 -1.68 3.93
CA GLU A 41 -22.78 -0.45 3.83
C GLU A 41 -22.14 -0.11 5.17
N PHE A 42 -22.89 -0.22 6.25
CA PHE A 42 -22.38 -0.02 7.59
C PHE A 42 -21.32 -1.08 7.95
N PHE A 43 -21.56 -2.35 7.63
CA PHE A 43 -20.60 -3.43 7.87
C PHE A 43 -19.31 -3.22 7.06
N GLN A 44 -19.43 -2.79 5.80
CA GLN A 44 -18.27 -2.46 4.96
C GLN A 44 -17.48 -1.28 5.53
N PHE A 45 -18.16 -0.23 5.96
CA PHE A 45 -17.52 0.95 6.55
C PHE A 45 -16.77 0.60 7.83
N VAL A 46 -17.40 -0.13 8.76
CA VAL A 46 -16.77 -0.56 10.02
C VAL A 46 -15.59 -1.50 9.74
N GLY A 47 -15.77 -2.46 8.84
CA GLY A 47 -14.74 -3.39 8.44
C GLY A 47 -13.52 -2.70 7.85
N MET A 48 -13.72 -1.81 6.90
CA MET A 48 -12.65 -1.03 6.27
C MET A 48 -11.93 -0.15 7.30
N SER A 49 -12.67 0.57 8.13
CA SER A 49 -12.10 1.46 9.15
C SER A 49 -11.27 0.67 10.18
N SER A 50 -11.79 -0.46 10.63
CA SER A 50 -11.10 -1.35 11.57
C SER A 50 -9.83 -1.94 10.97
N PHE A 51 -9.90 -2.40 9.72
CA PHE A 51 -8.75 -2.96 9.03
C PHE A 51 -7.66 -1.92 8.74
N MET A 52 -8.05 -0.71 8.35
CA MET A 52 -7.11 0.40 8.18
C MET A 52 -6.43 0.76 9.50
N ARG A 53 -7.19 0.79 10.60
CA ARG A 53 -6.64 1.02 11.93
C ARG A 53 -5.70 -0.10 12.37
N PHE A 54 -6.07 -1.34 12.14
CA PHE A 54 -5.21 -2.50 12.38
C PHE A 54 -3.91 -2.40 11.56
N CYS A 55 -4.00 -2.15 10.26
CA CYS A 55 -2.83 -1.95 9.40
C CYS A 55 -1.93 -0.84 9.94
N HIS A 56 -2.50 0.27 10.38
CA HIS A 56 -1.77 1.38 10.98
C HIS A 56 -1.04 0.96 12.26
N LEU A 57 -1.71 0.25 13.16
CA LEU A 57 -1.13 -0.21 14.42
C LEU A 57 -0.02 -1.24 14.22
N VAL A 58 -0.19 -2.15 13.26
CA VAL A 58 0.80 -3.20 12.97
C VAL A 58 1.98 -2.67 12.14
N THR A 59 1.78 -1.56 11.40
CA THR A 59 2.88 -0.86 10.70
C THR A 59 3.57 0.16 11.59
N MET A 60 3.04 0.47 12.75
CA MET A 60 3.80 1.16 13.77
C MET A 60 4.87 0.19 14.30
N ASP A 61 5.87 -0.09 13.45
CA ASP A 61 7.18 -0.45 13.92
C ASP A 61 7.55 0.65 14.93
N PRO A 62 7.97 0.34 16.15
CA PRO A 62 8.31 1.36 17.14
C PRO A 62 9.46 2.26 16.69
N ASP A 63 10.07 1.96 15.58
CA ASP A 63 11.02 2.82 14.91
C ASP A 63 10.31 4.10 14.43
N ILE A 64 10.72 5.21 14.99
CA ILE A 64 10.39 6.58 14.57
C ILE A 64 10.24 6.61 13.05
N PRO A 65 9.13 7.13 12.49
CA PRO A 65 8.96 7.16 11.06
C PRO A 65 10.13 7.90 10.43
N VAL A 66 10.97 7.14 9.71
CA VAL A 66 12.15 7.69 9.04
C VAL A 66 11.68 8.72 8.03
N GLN A 67 12.03 9.98 8.25
CA GLN A 67 11.68 11.05 7.30
C GLN A 67 12.75 11.14 6.21
N LEU A 68 12.37 10.72 5.01
CA LEU A 68 13.12 11.02 3.81
C LEU A 68 12.76 12.43 3.33
N SER A 69 13.76 13.18 2.85
CA SER A 69 13.49 14.44 2.14
C SER A 69 12.76 14.16 0.82
N GLY A 70 12.11 15.16 0.23
CA GLY A 70 11.41 15.01 -1.04
C GLY A 70 12.29 14.41 -2.15
N ARG A 71 13.54 14.84 -2.24
CA ARG A 71 14.51 14.30 -3.23
C ARG A 71 14.92 12.85 -2.94
N GLU A 72 15.03 12.48 -1.69
CA GLU A 72 15.27 11.08 -1.30
C GLU A 72 14.06 10.21 -1.60
N GLN A 73 12.84 10.73 -1.43
CA GLN A 73 11.61 10.03 -1.81
C GLN A 73 11.53 9.84 -3.33
N ASP A 74 11.84 10.87 -4.14
CA ASP A 74 11.89 10.76 -5.60
C ASP A 74 12.86 9.66 -6.03
N VAL A 75 14.07 9.65 -5.44
CA VAL A 75 15.08 8.63 -5.75
C VAL A 75 14.60 7.24 -5.33
N LEU A 76 14.05 7.08 -4.13
CA LEU A 76 13.54 5.79 -3.64
C LEU A 76 12.39 5.28 -4.51
N TYR A 77 11.50 6.16 -4.97
CA TYR A 77 10.43 5.81 -5.90
C TYR A 77 10.99 5.22 -7.20
N TRP A 78 11.95 5.87 -7.84
CA TRP A 78 12.54 5.37 -9.08
C TRP A 78 13.40 4.12 -8.85
N MET A 79 14.00 3.97 -7.67
CA MET A 79 14.65 2.71 -7.28
C MET A 79 13.64 1.56 -7.22
N ALA A 80 12.45 1.79 -6.69
CA ALA A 80 11.39 0.79 -6.62
C ALA A 80 10.83 0.42 -8.00
N GLN A 81 10.87 1.37 -8.96
CA GLN A 81 10.55 1.11 -10.36
C GLN A 81 11.68 0.37 -11.13
N GLY A 82 12.73 -0.06 -10.44
CA GLY A 82 13.83 -0.82 -11.03
C GLY A 82 14.82 0.02 -11.87
N ARG A 83 14.76 1.36 -11.81
CA ARG A 83 15.65 2.23 -12.60
C ARG A 83 17.07 2.22 -12.05
N SER A 84 18.08 2.20 -12.93
CA SER A 84 19.49 2.38 -12.53
C SER A 84 19.75 3.81 -12.05
N ASN A 85 20.85 4.05 -11.32
CA ASN A 85 21.19 5.39 -10.85
C ASN A 85 21.43 6.39 -12.00
N SER A 86 21.94 5.93 -13.15
CA SER A 86 22.05 6.76 -14.34
C SER A 86 20.68 7.14 -14.91
N ALA A 87 19.76 6.17 -15.04
CA ALA A 87 18.42 6.44 -15.51
C ALA A 87 17.62 7.36 -14.55
N ILE A 88 17.85 7.24 -13.24
CA ILE A 88 17.27 8.15 -12.24
C ILE A 88 17.83 9.57 -12.42
N ALA A 89 19.13 9.70 -12.66
CA ALA A 89 19.77 10.98 -12.91
C ALA A 89 19.16 11.69 -14.12
N ASP A 90 18.95 10.96 -15.22
CA ASP A 90 18.34 11.47 -16.44
C ASP A 90 16.89 11.93 -16.20
N VAL A 91 16.09 11.11 -15.50
CA VAL A 91 14.67 11.43 -15.19
C VAL A 91 14.57 12.65 -14.28
N LEU A 92 15.43 12.76 -13.27
CA LEU A 92 15.37 13.86 -12.29
C LEU A 92 16.14 15.12 -12.74
N GLY A 93 16.83 15.08 -13.88
CA GLY A 93 17.62 16.18 -14.39
C GLY A 93 18.82 16.55 -13.49
N ILE A 94 19.44 15.57 -12.84
CA ILE A 94 20.58 15.76 -11.92
C ILE A 94 21.76 14.87 -12.30
N ARG A 95 22.91 15.11 -11.72
CA ARG A 95 24.10 14.29 -11.97
C ARG A 95 23.98 12.93 -11.27
N GLN A 96 24.52 11.88 -11.91
CA GLN A 96 24.54 10.53 -11.33
C GLN A 96 25.22 10.49 -9.95
N ASP A 97 26.26 11.26 -9.73
CA ASP A 97 26.95 11.36 -8.43
C ASP A 97 26.02 11.91 -7.34
N THR A 98 25.12 12.80 -7.72
CA THR A 98 24.08 13.32 -6.81
C THR A 98 23.09 12.23 -6.44
N VAL A 99 22.67 11.40 -7.41
CA VAL A 99 21.81 10.22 -7.14
C VAL A 99 22.53 9.24 -6.22
N ASN A 100 23.81 8.93 -6.49
CA ASN A 100 24.61 8.06 -5.62
C ASN A 100 24.66 8.58 -4.18
N THR A 101 24.75 9.90 -4.01
CA THR A 101 24.73 10.53 -2.68
C THR A 101 23.36 10.35 -1.99
N TYR A 102 22.26 10.53 -2.71
CA TYR A 102 20.93 10.29 -2.16
C TYR A 102 20.73 8.82 -1.80
N VAL A 103 21.17 7.89 -2.64
CA VAL A 103 21.09 6.44 -2.33
C VAL A 103 21.84 6.11 -1.04
N LYS A 104 23.04 6.64 -0.84
CA LYS A 104 23.79 6.45 0.42
C LYS A 104 23.05 7.01 1.63
N ARG A 105 22.44 8.19 1.51
CA ARG A 105 21.62 8.80 2.58
C ARG A 105 20.37 7.99 2.88
N ILE A 106 19.69 7.48 1.85
CA ILE A 106 18.54 6.58 2.00
C ILE A 106 18.96 5.32 2.76
N PHE A 107 20.06 4.68 2.38
CA PHE A 107 20.56 3.49 3.07
C PHE A 107 20.86 3.77 4.54
N ALA A 108 21.52 4.87 4.83
CA ALA A 108 21.83 5.28 6.20
C ALA A 108 20.57 5.56 7.02
N LYS A 109 19.61 6.29 6.45
CA LYS A 109 18.36 6.61 7.13
C LYS A 109 17.45 5.39 7.34
N LEU A 110 17.42 4.50 6.36
CA LEU A 110 16.65 3.26 6.44
C LEU A 110 17.40 2.14 7.16
N GLU A 111 18.65 2.36 7.59
CA GLU A 111 19.49 1.34 8.25
C GLU A 111 19.56 0.04 7.46
N VAL A 112 19.84 0.16 6.16
CA VAL A 112 19.95 -0.96 5.22
C VAL A 112 21.28 -0.86 4.46
N PHE A 113 21.73 -1.98 3.87
CA PHE A 113 23.03 -2.06 3.23
C PHE A 113 22.96 -2.26 1.71
N ASP A 114 21.77 -2.53 1.17
CA ASP A 114 21.60 -2.80 -0.24
C ASP A 114 20.28 -2.18 -0.79
N ARG A 115 20.23 -2.11 -2.12
CA ARG A 115 19.12 -1.50 -2.85
C ARG A 115 17.78 -2.21 -2.62
N THR A 116 17.81 -3.55 -2.64
CA THR A 116 16.59 -4.37 -2.49
C THR A 116 15.98 -4.17 -1.11
N SER A 117 16.82 -4.22 -0.07
CA SER A 117 16.43 -3.95 1.31
C SER A 117 15.85 -2.55 1.48
N ALA A 118 16.45 -1.53 0.82
CA ALA A 118 15.94 -0.16 0.86
C ALA A 118 14.55 -0.05 0.26
N VAL A 119 14.35 -0.63 -0.93
CA VAL A 119 13.04 -0.63 -1.60
C VAL A 119 12.00 -1.38 -0.76
N MET A 120 12.33 -2.57 -0.27
CA MET A 120 11.41 -3.37 0.55
C MET A 120 11.01 -2.66 1.85
N LYS A 121 11.98 -2.01 2.53
CA LYS A 121 11.69 -1.22 3.74
C LYS A 121 10.83 0.01 3.40
N GLY A 122 11.12 0.71 2.31
CA GLY A 122 10.34 1.85 1.82
C GLY A 122 8.88 1.46 1.48
N VAL A 123 8.68 0.32 0.83
CA VAL A 123 7.34 -0.23 0.54
C VAL A 123 6.62 -0.61 1.83
N ARG A 124 7.29 -1.31 2.75
CA ARG A 124 6.71 -1.69 4.05
C ARG A 124 6.27 -0.50 4.90
N GLN A 125 7.01 0.60 4.86
CA GLN A 125 6.70 1.83 5.60
C GLN A 125 5.75 2.77 4.85
N GLY A 126 5.27 2.36 3.66
CA GLY A 126 4.34 3.17 2.86
C GLY A 126 4.97 4.43 2.24
N MET A 127 6.31 4.50 2.21
CA MET A 127 7.04 5.63 1.58
C MET A 127 6.97 5.57 0.06
N VAL A 128 6.81 4.39 -0.50
CA VAL A 128 6.69 4.13 -1.92
C VAL A 128 5.53 3.18 -2.16
N ILE A 129 4.67 3.55 -3.09
CA ILE A 129 3.64 2.67 -3.61
C ILE A 129 4.17 2.14 -4.94
N VAL A 130 4.40 0.84 -5.00
CA VAL A 130 4.67 0.17 -6.28
C VAL A 130 3.31 -0.03 -6.93
N SER A 131 2.97 0.84 -7.88
CA SER A 131 1.74 0.70 -8.65
C SER A 131 1.81 -0.59 -9.48
N ASP A 132 0.79 -1.41 -9.37
CA ASP A 132 0.59 -2.55 -10.25
C ASP A 132 0.44 -2.01 -11.69
N PRO A 133 1.04 -2.67 -12.71
CA PRO A 133 0.85 -2.31 -14.12
C PRO A 133 -0.61 -2.15 -14.54
N ILE A 134 -1.52 -2.86 -13.89
CA ILE A 134 -2.97 -2.75 -14.11
C ILE A 134 -3.51 -1.39 -13.65
N SER A 135 -3.03 -0.86 -12.54
CA SER A 135 -3.47 0.45 -12.04
C SER A 135 -3.00 1.60 -12.93
N GLU A 136 -1.83 1.50 -13.54
CA GLU A 136 -1.35 2.47 -14.55
C GLU A 136 -2.18 2.39 -15.84
N LEU A 137 -2.50 1.20 -16.29
CA LEU A 137 -3.33 0.99 -17.48
C LEU A 137 -4.75 1.57 -17.29
N VAL A 138 -5.34 1.36 -16.12
CA VAL A 138 -6.66 1.92 -15.76
C VAL A 138 -6.59 3.44 -15.63
N ALA A 139 -5.54 3.98 -15.03
CA ALA A 139 -5.34 5.42 -14.92
C ALA A 139 -5.16 6.10 -16.29
N ASP A 140 -4.42 5.47 -17.21
CA ASP A 140 -4.25 5.98 -18.57
C ASP A 140 -5.54 5.88 -19.39
N GLN A 141 -6.32 4.83 -19.23
CA GLN A 141 -7.64 4.72 -19.86
C GLN A 141 -8.61 5.81 -19.36
N MET A 142 -8.60 6.08 -18.05
CA MET A 142 -9.41 7.14 -17.47
C MET A 142 -8.99 8.54 -17.96
N ARG A 143 -7.68 8.81 -18.07
CA ARG A 143 -7.14 10.06 -18.63
C ARG A 143 -7.48 10.23 -20.12
N ALA A 144 -7.40 9.13 -20.89
CA ALA A 144 -7.76 9.14 -22.30
C ALA A 144 -9.26 9.37 -22.51
N LYS A 145 -10.12 8.85 -21.65
CA LYS A 145 -11.57 9.08 -21.69
C LYS A 145 -11.90 10.55 -21.38
N HIS A 146 -11.28 11.12 -20.35
CA HIS A 146 -11.51 12.52 -19.96
C HIS A 146 -11.07 13.53 -21.03
N ARG A 147 -10.09 13.19 -21.89
CA ARG A 147 -9.67 14.00 -23.03
C ARG A 147 -10.60 13.92 -24.23
N ARG A 148 -11.49 12.93 -24.31
CA ARG A 148 -12.45 12.76 -25.41
C ARG A 148 -13.80 13.41 -25.10
N ASP A 149 -14.11 13.57 -23.83
CA ASP A 149 -15.40 14.07 -23.34
C ASP A 149 -15.36 15.57 -22.97
N GLY A 150 -14.21 16.25 -23.14
CA GLY A 150 -14.02 17.71 -22.97
C GLY A 150 -13.52 18.38 -24.24
#